data_b104a272458141ccfa33fec818803f7c
#
_entry.id   b104a272458141ccfa33fec818803f7c
#
_cell.length_a   1.000
_cell.length_b   1.000
_cell.length_c   1.000
_cell.angle_alpha   90.00
_cell.angle_beta   90.00
_cell.angle_gamma   90.00
#
_symmetry.space_group_name_H-M   'P 1'
#
loop_
_entity.id
_entity.type
_entity.pdbx_description
1 polymer ?
#
loop_
_entity_poly.entity_id
_entity_poly.type
_entity_poly.pdbx_seq_one_letter_code
_entity_poly.pdbx_strand_id
1 'polypeptide(L)'
;YPWADAGWMESSRAGNRVKRPMNIYEIHLGSWRRGKLTHLSIEEQDRHKAEEPFLNYREIADALVPYLSEMHYTHVEIMPVAEHPLDGSWGYQTLCYYSITSRFGTPEDFRYFVNRLHEAGFGVILDWVPGHFCKDQSGLYRFDGTWLYESPVTERRENFLWGTANFDLNKGHVQSFLISNAVYFMREYHIDGLRVDAVANILYLDYEKTPSPALKNEYGGRENIGGIEFLRKLNQTLYRLFDNPILIAEESSAWPLVTKPTYIGGLGFTFKWNMGWMNDSLEYAKEDPLFKKWKHNK
;
A
#
# COMPACT_ATOMS: atom_id res chain seq x y z
N TYR A 1 -19.17 14.39 -3.24
CA TYR A 1 -18.87 14.05 -4.63
C TYR A 1 -19.99 13.17 -5.20
N PRO A 2 -20.53 13.49 -6.38
CA PRO A 2 -21.52 12.64 -7.03
C PRO A 2 -20.81 11.45 -7.70
N TRP A 3 -20.91 10.27 -7.11
CA TRP A 3 -20.37 9.05 -7.69
C TRP A 3 -21.20 8.58 -8.89
N ALA A 4 -20.54 8.16 -9.97
CA ALA A 4 -21.16 7.58 -11.16
C ALA A 4 -20.75 6.09 -11.37
N ASP A 5 -20.09 5.49 -10.39
CA ASP A 5 -19.53 4.14 -10.41
C ASP A 5 -20.50 3.04 -9.92
N ALA A 6 -21.79 3.31 -9.82
CA ALA A 6 -22.78 2.35 -9.31
C ALA A 6 -22.73 0.99 -10.03
N GLY A 7 -22.56 0.99 -11.37
CA GLY A 7 -22.42 -0.24 -12.16
C GLY A 7 -21.17 -1.04 -11.81
N TRP A 8 -20.06 -0.37 -11.52
CA TRP A 8 -18.83 -1.00 -11.04
C TRP A 8 -19.04 -1.65 -9.66
N MET A 9 -19.62 -0.91 -8.74
CA MET A 9 -19.91 -1.39 -7.38
C MET A 9 -20.87 -2.58 -7.37
N GLU A 10 -21.89 -2.57 -8.23
CA GLU A 10 -22.83 -3.70 -8.39
C GLU A 10 -22.13 -4.92 -8.99
N SER A 11 -21.32 -4.74 -10.03
CA SER A 11 -20.52 -5.83 -10.61
C SER A 11 -19.56 -6.47 -9.61
N SER A 12 -19.02 -5.67 -8.69
CA SER A 12 -18.21 -6.10 -7.57
C SER A 12 -18.96 -7.03 -6.62
N ARG A 13 -20.21 -6.69 -6.29
CA ARG A 13 -21.07 -7.49 -5.42
C ARG A 13 -21.47 -8.81 -6.07
N ALA A 14 -21.84 -8.77 -7.35
CA ALA A 14 -22.32 -9.91 -8.10
C ALA A 14 -21.22 -10.90 -8.51
N GLY A 15 -19.97 -10.46 -8.61
CA GLY A 15 -18.85 -11.22 -9.16
C GLY A 15 -17.78 -11.60 -8.14
N ASN A 16 -17.28 -12.82 -8.22
CA ASN A 16 -16.05 -13.18 -7.49
C ASN A 16 -14.83 -12.70 -8.31
N ARG A 17 -14.38 -11.46 -8.05
CA ARG A 17 -13.28 -10.82 -8.76
C ARG A 17 -11.98 -11.62 -8.72
N VAL A 18 -11.71 -12.29 -7.60
CA VAL A 18 -10.50 -13.11 -7.41
C VAL A 18 -10.44 -14.35 -8.29
N LYS A 19 -11.55 -14.72 -8.92
CA LYS A 19 -11.61 -15.86 -9.88
C LYS A 19 -11.36 -15.42 -11.33
N ARG A 20 -11.21 -14.12 -11.59
CA ARG A 20 -10.91 -13.61 -12.92
C ARG A 20 -9.40 -13.33 -13.04
N PRO A 21 -8.83 -13.41 -14.23
CA PRO A 21 -7.45 -12.93 -14.44
C PRO A 21 -7.29 -11.49 -14.02
N MET A 22 -6.22 -11.20 -13.30
CA MET A 22 -5.87 -9.84 -12.86
C MET A 22 -4.53 -9.46 -13.45
N ASN A 23 -4.46 -8.27 -14.05
CA ASN A 23 -3.24 -7.63 -14.50
C ASN A 23 -3.19 -6.26 -13.83
N ILE A 24 -2.26 -6.08 -12.89
CA ILE A 24 -2.20 -4.92 -11.99
C ILE A 24 -1.05 -4.02 -12.44
N TYR A 25 -1.31 -2.73 -12.61
CA TYR A 25 -0.31 -1.70 -12.86
C TYR A 25 -0.05 -0.91 -11.60
N GLU A 26 1.16 -1.01 -11.05
CA GLU A 26 1.59 -0.21 -9.92
C GLU A 26 2.08 1.15 -10.38
N ILE A 27 1.64 2.23 -9.71
CA ILE A 27 1.93 3.61 -10.11
C ILE A 27 2.24 4.50 -8.91
N HIS A 28 3.32 5.28 -9.00
CA HIS A 28 3.55 6.44 -8.15
C HIS A 28 3.08 7.70 -8.88
N LEU A 29 2.04 8.35 -8.37
CA LEU A 29 1.36 9.47 -9.07
C LEU A 29 2.30 10.64 -9.38
N GLY A 30 3.23 10.94 -8.49
CA GLY A 30 4.16 12.06 -8.64
C GLY A 30 5.33 11.82 -9.61
N SER A 31 5.59 10.58 -10.02
CA SER A 31 6.73 10.24 -10.90
C SER A 31 6.33 9.60 -12.22
N TRP A 32 5.06 9.19 -12.37
CA TRP A 32 4.58 8.52 -13.57
C TRP A 32 4.65 9.40 -14.81
N ARG A 33 4.07 10.61 -14.69
CA ARG A 33 4.16 11.66 -15.71
C ARG A 33 4.17 13.02 -15.04
N ARG A 34 4.81 13.97 -15.70
CA ARG A 34 4.83 15.38 -15.28
C ARG A 34 4.04 16.22 -16.28
N GLY A 35 3.60 17.41 -15.84
CA GLY A 35 3.04 18.41 -16.72
C GLY A 35 4.05 18.86 -17.76
N LYS A 36 3.64 19.01 -19.01
CA LYS A 36 4.55 19.45 -20.06
C LYS A 36 4.79 20.96 -19.95
N LEU A 37 6.05 21.36 -19.91
CA LEU A 37 6.47 22.72 -20.20
C LEU A 37 6.42 22.93 -21.74
N THR A 38 5.23 22.85 -22.31
CA THR A 38 5.00 22.81 -23.77
C THR A 38 5.47 24.06 -24.52
N HIS A 39 5.81 25.13 -23.79
CA HIS A 39 6.36 26.37 -24.33
C HIS A 39 7.89 26.37 -24.46
N LEU A 40 8.56 25.33 -23.96
CA LEU A 40 10.01 25.21 -24.03
C LEU A 40 10.43 24.22 -25.12
N SER A 41 11.64 24.40 -25.67
CA SER A 41 12.29 23.41 -26.55
C SER A 41 12.62 22.13 -25.80
N ILE A 42 12.87 21.03 -26.52
CA ILE A 42 13.21 19.73 -25.92
C ILE A 42 14.44 19.83 -25.00
N GLU A 43 15.45 20.61 -25.41
CA GLU A 43 16.67 20.81 -24.62
C GLU A 43 16.41 21.64 -23.35
N GLU A 44 15.48 22.58 -23.42
CA GLU A 44 15.05 23.37 -22.26
C GLU A 44 14.17 22.52 -21.31
N GLN A 45 13.27 21.70 -21.86
CA GLN A 45 12.47 20.74 -21.08
C GLN A 45 13.37 19.76 -20.31
N ASP A 46 14.44 19.26 -20.92
CA ASP A 46 15.39 18.37 -20.26
C ASP A 46 16.17 19.06 -19.13
N ARG A 47 16.46 20.36 -19.27
CA ARG A 47 17.09 21.16 -18.22
C ARG A 47 16.16 21.49 -17.05
N HIS A 48 14.86 21.62 -17.31
CA HIS A 48 13.83 21.99 -16.35
C HIS A 48 12.99 20.82 -15.83
N LYS A 49 13.39 19.57 -16.07
CA LYS A 49 12.66 18.36 -15.58
C LYS A 49 12.30 18.39 -14.10
N ALA A 50 13.15 19.02 -13.27
CA ALA A 50 12.88 19.19 -11.84
C ALA A 50 11.81 20.26 -11.54
N GLU A 51 11.48 21.11 -12.51
CA GLU A 51 10.52 22.22 -12.38
C GLU A 51 9.17 21.90 -13.01
N GLU A 52 9.05 20.75 -13.71
CA GLU A 52 7.77 20.31 -14.26
C GLU A 52 6.76 20.07 -13.14
N PRO A 53 5.57 20.70 -13.19
CA PRO A 53 4.58 20.56 -12.14
C PRO A 53 4.05 19.12 -12.11
N PHE A 54 3.62 18.69 -10.93
CA PHE A 54 2.84 17.45 -10.81
C PHE A 54 1.56 17.58 -11.64
N LEU A 55 1.17 16.50 -12.31
CA LEU A 55 -0.21 16.37 -12.78
C LEU A 55 -1.14 16.28 -11.58
N ASN A 56 -2.31 16.91 -11.67
CA ASN A 56 -3.33 16.72 -10.65
C ASN A 56 -4.09 15.40 -10.85
N TYR A 57 -4.87 14.98 -9.84
CA TYR A 57 -5.62 13.72 -9.87
C TYR A 57 -6.50 13.55 -11.10
N ARG A 58 -7.12 14.64 -11.59
CA ARG A 58 -7.99 14.60 -12.79
C ARG A 58 -7.18 14.39 -14.05
N GLU A 59 -6.11 15.14 -14.22
CA GLU A 59 -5.19 15.00 -15.35
C GLU A 59 -4.54 13.61 -15.41
N ILE A 60 -4.18 13.08 -14.24
CA ILE A 60 -3.64 11.71 -14.13
C ILE A 60 -4.70 10.70 -14.57
N ALA A 61 -5.95 10.80 -14.10
CA ALA A 61 -7.02 9.89 -14.49
C ALA A 61 -7.26 9.89 -16.00
N ASP A 62 -7.34 11.09 -16.61
CA ASP A 62 -7.59 11.24 -18.03
C ASP A 62 -6.45 10.71 -18.91
N ALA A 63 -5.21 10.77 -18.43
CA ALA A 63 -4.06 10.21 -19.10
C ALA A 63 -3.86 8.70 -18.84
N LEU A 64 -4.25 8.21 -17.65
CA LEU A 64 -4.01 6.83 -17.22
C LEU A 64 -5.03 5.86 -17.83
N VAL A 65 -6.32 6.24 -17.92
CA VAL A 65 -7.37 5.38 -18.46
C VAL A 65 -7.06 4.86 -19.86
N PRO A 66 -6.70 5.68 -20.87
CA PRO A 66 -6.32 5.17 -22.18
C PRO A 66 -5.06 4.29 -22.14
N TYR A 67 -4.08 4.61 -21.29
CA TYR A 67 -2.87 3.80 -21.13
C TYR A 67 -3.19 2.40 -20.59
N LEU A 68 -4.00 2.31 -19.52
CA LEU A 68 -4.41 1.03 -18.95
C LEU A 68 -5.19 0.17 -19.96
N SER A 69 -6.05 0.81 -20.77
CA SER A 69 -6.82 0.12 -21.81
C SER A 69 -5.92 -0.43 -22.91
N GLU A 70 -4.98 0.37 -23.42
CA GLU A 70 -4.02 -0.04 -24.44
C GLU A 70 -3.14 -1.20 -23.99
N MET A 71 -2.70 -1.14 -22.72
CA MET A 71 -1.81 -2.16 -22.13
C MET A 71 -2.57 -3.36 -21.53
N HIS A 72 -3.91 -3.39 -21.63
CA HIS A 72 -4.77 -4.47 -21.14
C HIS A 72 -4.64 -4.75 -19.64
N TYR A 73 -4.41 -3.71 -18.83
CA TYR A 73 -4.50 -3.83 -17.38
C TYR A 73 -5.94 -3.96 -16.92
N THR A 74 -6.14 -4.52 -15.74
CA THR A 74 -7.46 -4.69 -15.12
C THR A 74 -7.60 -3.86 -13.84
N HIS A 75 -6.49 -3.58 -13.19
CA HIS A 75 -6.43 -2.84 -11.94
C HIS A 75 -5.23 -1.90 -11.95
N VAL A 76 -5.33 -0.85 -11.17
CA VAL A 76 -4.19 -0.01 -10.80
C VAL A 76 -3.95 -0.14 -9.30
N GLU A 77 -2.68 -0.33 -8.91
CA GLU A 77 -2.22 -0.21 -7.54
C GLU A 77 -1.53 1.13 -7.39
N ILE A 78 -2.07 1.97 -6.51
CA ILE A 78 -1.55 3.31 -6.28
C ILE A 78 -0.63 3.25 -5.06
N MET A 79 0.65 3.60 -5.24
CA MET A 79 1.58 3.77 -4.13
C MET A 79 1.04 4.78 -3.11
N PRO A 80 1.52 4.80 -1.85
CA PRO A 80 0.82 5.46 -0.76
C PRO A 80 0.45 6.91 -1.06
N VAL A 81 -0.85 7.26 -0.97
CA VAL A 81 -1.40 8.59 -1.21
C VAL A 81 -1.83 9.31 0.07
N ALA A 82 -1.66 8.70 1.23
CA ALA A 82 -1.84 9.40 2.49
C ALA A 82 -0.81 10.53 2.61
N GLU A 83 -1.19 11.66 3.27
CA GLU A 83 -0.31 12.82 3.36
C GLU A 83 0.99 12.49 4.11
N HIS A 84 2.11 12.96 3.56
CA HIS A 84 3.46 12.68 4.03
C HIS A 84 4.38 13.88 3.79
N PRO A 85 5.42 14.11 4.64
CA PRO A 85 6.24 15.32 4.56
C PRO A 85 7.33 15.26 3.48
N LEU A 86 7.78 14.05 3.09
CA LEU A 86 8.95 13.83 2.24
C LEU A 86 8.57 13.13 0.94
N ASP A 87 8.68 13.82 -0.20
CA ASP A 87 8.42 13.27 -1.54
C ASP A 87 9.27 12.02 -1.83
N GLY A 88 10.54 12.04 -1.44
CA GLY A 88 11.47 10.93 -1.63
C GLY A 88 11.09 9.65 -0.88
N SER A 89 10.13 9.71 0.05
CA SER A 89 9.58 8.53 0.73
C SER A 89 8.54 7.79 -0.09
N TRP A 90 8.08 8.35 -1.23
CA TRP A 90 6.98 7.84 -2.05
C TRP A 90 5.67 7.61 -1.28
N GLY A 91 5.51 8.28 -0.12
CA GLY A 91 4.36 8.14 0.75
C GLY A 91 4.49 7.10 1.86
N TYR A 92 5.57 6.30 1.88
CA TYR A 92 5.77 5.29 2.93
C TYR A 92 6.10 5.88 4.31
N GLN A 93 6.44 7.16 4.41
CA GLN A 93 6.56 7.89 5.68
C GLN A 93 5.28 8.67 5.97
N THR A 94 4.17 7.96 6.16
CA THR A 94 2.84 8.55 6.38
C THR A 94 2.82 9.44 7.62
N LEU A 95 2.27 10.65 7.48
CA LEU A 95 2.06 11.62 8.54
C LEU A 95 0.57 11.68 8.95
N CYS A 96 -0.32 11.91 7.98
CA CYS A 96 -1.74 12.08 8.21
C CYS A 96 -2.53 10.93 7.58
N TYR A 97 -2.89 9.95 8.38
CA TYR A 97 -3.53 8.70 7.93
C TYR A 97 -4.90 8.90 7.26
N TYR A 98 -5.66 9.92 7.64
CA TYR A 98 -7.01 10.19 7.12
C TYR A 98 -7.06 11.30 6.07
N SER A 99 -5.91 11.75 5.58
CA SER A 99 -5.81 12.79 4.55
C SER A 99 -5.18 12.23 3.28
N ILE A 100 -5.80 12.47 2.15
CA ILE A 100 -5.18 12.30 0.84
C ILE A 100 -4.17 13.44 0.64
N THR A 101 -2.99 13.13 0.09
CA THR A 101 -1.97 14.14 -0.16
C THR A 101 -2.47 15.25 -1.05
N SER A 102 -2.20 16.48 -0.63
CA SER A 102 -2.58 17.70 -1.37
C SER A 102 -1.70 17.99 -2.58
N ARG A 103 -0.60 17.23 -2.79
CA ARG A 103 0.33 17.40 -3.90
C ARG A 103 -0.33 17.33 -5.28
N PHE A 104 -1.38 16.53 -5.39
CA PHE A 104 -2.05 16.24 -6.66
C PHE A 104 -3.48 16.81 -6.72
N GLY A 105 -3.89 17.61 -5.75
CA GLY A 105 -5.22 18.22 -5.71
C GLY A 105 -5.98 17.97 -4.42
N THR A 106 -7.30 18.08 -4.52
CA THR A 106 -8.23 17.98 -3.39
C THR A 106 -8.73 16.53 -3.19
N PRO A 107 -9.35 16.21 -2.03
CA PRO A 107 -10.03 14.93 -1.84
C PRO A 107 -11.13 14.66 -2.87
N GLU A 108 -11.82 15.71 -3.37
CA GLU A 108 -12.80 15.60 -4.44
C GLU A 108 -12.16 15.21 -5.77
N ASP A 109 -10.95 15.69 -6.05
CA ASP A 109 -10.21 15.32 -7.26
C ASP A 109 -9.75 13.88 -7.21
N PHE A 110 -9.37 13.37 -6.02
CA PHE A 110 -9.07 11.97 -5.84
C PHE A 110 -10.32 11.08 -5.99
N ARG A 111 -11.50 11.51 -5.50
CA ARG A 111 -12.77 10.82 -5.80
C ARG A 111 -13.08 10.78 -7.28
N TYR A 112 -12.82 11.89 -7.98
CA TYR A 112 -12.93 11.92 -9.45
C TYR A 112 -12.01 10.89 -10.09
N PHE A 113 -10.75 10.81 -9.66
CA PHE A 113 -9.78 9.86 -10.17
C PHE A 113 -10.27 8.41 -10.04
N VAL A 114 -10.72 8.01 -8.86
CA VAL A 114 -11.27 6.65 -8.63
C VAL A 114 -12.52 6.41 -9.49
N ASN A 115 -13.46 7.37 -9.50
CA ASN A 115 -14.69 7.26 -10.28
C ASN A 115 -14.40 7.05 -11.78
N ARG A 116 -13.43 7.80 -12.35
CA ARG A 116 -13.05 7.67 -13.76
C ARG A 116 -12.45 6.31 -14.10
N LEU A 117 -11.68 5.75 -13.19
CA LEU A 117 -11.15 4.40 -13.35
C LEU A 117 -12.28 3.35 -13.32
N HIS A 118 -13.21 3.45 -12.37
CA HIS A 118 -14.36 2.55 -12.27
C HIS A 118 -15.28 2.63 -13.49
N GLU A 119 -15.61 3.84 -13.99
CA GLU A 119 -16.38 4.04 -15.21
C GLU A 119 -15.72 3.38 -16.43
N ALA A 120 -14.39 3.36 -16.47
CA ALA A 120 -13.61 2.71 -17.52
C ALA A 120 -13.39 1.20 -17.30
N GLY A 121 -13.88 0.64 -16.20
CA GLY A 121 -13.80 -0.79 -15.89
C GLY A 121 -12.52 -1.24 -15.20
N PHE A 122 -11.76 -0.32 -14.56
CA PHE A 122 -10.53 -0.62 -13.82
C PHE A 122 -10.76 -0.60 -12.31
N GLY A 123 -10.27 -1.63 -11.61
CA GLY A 123 -10.23 -1.65 -10.15
C GLY A 123 -9.10 -0.80 -9.59
N VAL A 124 -9.29 -0.30 -8.37
CA VAL A 124 -8.32 0.55 -7.67
C VAL A 124 -7.88 -0.10 -6.36
N ILE A 125 -6.59 -0.37 -6.25
CA ILE A 125 -5.93 -0.91 -5.06
C ILE A 125 -5.08 0.21 -4.48
N LEU A 126 -5.18 0.40 -3.17
CA LEU A 126 -4.36 1.37 -2.46
C LEU A 126 -3.22 0.66 -1.72
N ASP A 127 -2.00 1.09 -1.94
CA ASP A 127 -0.87 0.72 -1.10
C ASP A 127 -0.99 1.44 0.25
N TRP A 128 -1.06 0.67 1.33
CA TRP A 128 -1.41 1.14 2.67
C TRP A 128 -0.37 0.70 3.70
N VAL A 129 0.10 1.64 4.51
CA VAL A 129 1.26 1.50 5.41
C VAL A 129 0.82 1.45 6.88
N PRO A 130 0.37 0.32 7.43
CA PRO A 130 -0.09 0.23 8.81
C PRO A 130 1.00 -0.18 9.82
N GLY A 131 2.20 -0.52 9.36
CA GLY A 131 3.25 -1.05 10.23
C GLY A 131 4.03 0.03 10.98
N HIS A 132 4.21 1.19 10.35
CA HIS A 132 5.05 2.26 10.87
C HIS A 132 4.57 3.63 10.39
N PHE A 133 5.09 4.71 10.97
CA PHE A 133 4.72 6.08 10.66
C PHE A 133 5.90 7.05 10.81
N CYS A 134 5.77 8.23 10.23
CA CYS A 134 6.77 9.28 10.26
C CYS A 134 7.00 9.80 11.69
N LYS A 135 8.25 10.04 12.06
CA LYS A 135 8.63 10.68 13.34
C LYS A 135 8.65 12.21 13.17
N ASP A 136 7.47 12.79 13.05
CA ASP A 136 7.28 14.22 12.94
C ASP A 136 6.46 14.75 14.12
N GLN A 137 6.80 15.95 14.62
CA GLN A 137 6.10 16.56 15.75
C GLN A 137 4.66 16.97 15.42
N SER A 138 4.35 17.17 14.14
CA SER A 138 3.00 17.49 13.67
C SER A 138 2.11 16.25 13.47
N GLY A 139 2.66 15.05 13.68
CA GLY A 139 1.98 13.77 13.45
C GLY A 139 1.70 12.98 14.72
N LEU A 140 1.75 11.66 14.59
CA LEU A 140 1.40 10.72 15.65
C LEU A 140 2.54 10.48 16.65
N TYR A 141 3.79 10.78 16.28
CA TYR A 141 4.95 10.49 17.12
C TYR A 141 4.91 11.33 18.41
N ARG A 142 4.83 10.65 19.56
CA ARG A 142 4.64 11.30 20.87
C ARG A 142 3.45 12.27 20.91
N PHE A 143 2.34 11.89 20.29
CA PHE A 143 1.19 12.73 20.00
C PHE A 143 0.70 13.56 21.21
N ASP A 144 0.63 12.97 22.39
CA ASP A 144 0.22 13.61 23.66
C ASP A 144 1.39 13.79 24.65
N GLY A 145 2.63 13.66 24.16
CA GLY A 145 3.84 13.68 24.99
C GLY A 145 4.18 12.32 25.62
N THR A 146 3.29 11.32 25.49
CA THR A 146 3.56 9.93 25.90
C THR A 146 3.83 9.05 24.68
N TRP A 147 3.92 7.74 24.87
CA TRP A 147 4.00 6.74 23.81
C TRP A 147 2.60 6.23 23.46
N LEU A 148 1.74 7.11 22.90
CA LEU A 148 0.34 6.77 22.67
C LEU A 148 0.20 5.71 21.56
N TYR A 149 0.80 5.94 20.41
CA TYR A 149 0.70 5.06 19.24
C TYR A 149 1.83 4.03 19.14
N GLU A 150 2.98 4.36 19.68
CA GLU A 150 4.20 3.55 19.64
C GLU A 150 4.52 2.89 20.99
N SER A 151 5.48 1.94 20.98
CA SER A 151 5.93 1.27 22.19
C SER A 151 6.85 2.15 23.05
N PRO A 152 6.77 2.11 24.38
CA PRO A 152 7.78 2.73 25.26
C PRO A 152 9.16 2.05 25.13
N VAL A 153 9.20 0.79 24.66
CA VAL A 153 10.44 0.05 24.45
C VAL A 153 11.08 0.48 23.14
N THR A 154 12.28 1.08 23.23
CA THR A 154 12.97 1.68 22.08
C THR A 154 13.19 0.70 20.94
N GLU A 155 13.66 -0.52 21.24
CA GLU A 155 13.94 -1.55 20.23
C GLU A 155 12.68 -1.97 19.47
N ARG A 156 11.51 -1.95 20.09
CA ARG A 156 10.22 -2.23 19.43
C ARG A 156 9.72 -1.04 18.63
N ARG A 157 9.88 0.17 19.18
CA ARG A 157 9.43 1.42 18.58
C ARG A 157 10.22 1.81 17.35
N GLU A 158 11.57 1.87 17.49
CA GLU A 158 12.42 2.44 16.45
C GLU A 158 12.58 1.50 15.26
N ASN A 159 12.33 2.01 14.07
CA ASN A 159 12.79 1.43 12.83
C ASN A 159 13.94 2.29 12.30
N PHE A 160 15.14 1.97 12.73
CA PHE A 160 16.34 2.75 12.41
C PHE A 160 16.67 2.76 10.92
N LEU A 161 16.38 1.66 10.22
CA LEU A 161 16.69 1.50 8.82
C LEU A 161 15.82 2.43 7.95
N TRP A 162 14.54 2.57 8.31
CA TRP A 162 13.58 3.40 7.56
C TRP A 162 13.41 4.81 8.16
N GLY A 163 14.01 5.09 9.30
CA GLY A 163 13.88 6.37 9.98
C GLY A 163 12.50 6.64 10.59
N THR A 164 11.67 5.61 10.75
CA THR A 164 10.26 5.69 11.20
C THR A 164 10.07 5.12 12.61
N ALA A 165 8.87 5.25 13.15
CA ALA A 165 8.42 4.57 14.36
C ALA A 165 7.40 3.49 14.02
N ASN A 166 7.53 2.29 14.62
CA ASN A 166 6.55 1.23 14.49
C ASN A 166 5.35 1.51 15.41
N PHE A 167 4.15 1.17 14.94
CA PHE A 167 2.95 1.13 15.77
C PHE A 167 3.04 0.03 16.83
N ASP A 168 2.56 0.31 18.04
CA ASP A 168 2.36 -0.71 19.07
C ASP A 168 1.00 -1.40 18.87
N LEU A 169 1.00 -2.45 18.07
CA LEU A 169 -0.20 -3.20 17.73
C LEU A 169 -0.75 -4.06 18.89
N ASN A 170 -0.12 -4.07 20.05
CA ASN A 170 -0.70 -4.64 21.27
C ASN A 170 -1.76 -3.70 21.89
N LYS A 171 -1.82 -2.43 21.46
CA LYS A 171 -2.78 -1.45 21.95
C LYS A 171 -4.08 -1.47 21.16
N GLY A 172 -5.20 -1.73 21.81
CA GLY A 172 -6.51 -1.84 21.16
C GLY A 172 -6.95 -0.56 20.44
N HIS A 173 -6.61 0.63 20.97
CA HIS A 173 -6.93 1.90 20.30
C HIS A 173 -6.08 2.12 19.02
N VAL A 174 -4.84 1.63 18.99
CA VAL A 174 -4.01 1.67 17.78
C VAL A 174 -4.58 0.76 16.69
N GLN A 175 -4.96 -0.48 17.05
CA GLN A 175 -5.65 -1.37 16.12
C GLN A 175 -6.96 -0.74 15.61
N SER A 176 -7.76 -0.14 16.50
CA SER A 176 -9.01 0.53 16.13
C SER A 176 -8.76 1.70 15.16
N PHE A 177 -7.76 2.55 15.43
CA PHE A 177 -7.37 3.65 14.58
C PHE A 177 -7.01 3.18 13.15
N LEU A 178 -6.15 2.16 13.03
CA LEU A 178 -5.69 1.65 11.74
C LEU A 178 -6.81 0.92 10.98
N ILE A 179 -7.61 0.07 11.65
CA ILE A 179 -8.74 -0.62 10.99
C ILE A 179 -9.77 0.39 10.52
N SER A 180 -10.07 1.41 11.32
CA SER A 180 -10.98 2.49 10.92
C SER A 180 -10.45 3.28 9.73
N ASN A 181 -9.13 3.48 9.65
CA ASN A 181 -8.49 4.11 8.51
C ASN A 181 -8.63 3.28 7.20
N ALA A 182 -8.41 1.98 7.28
CA ALA A 182 -8.63 1.07 6.14
C ALA A 182 -10.10 1.13 5.67
N VAL A 183 -11.05 1.06 6.61
CA VAL A 183 -12.49 1.18 6.31
C VAL A 183 -12.83 2.54 5.71
N TYR A 184 -12.21 3.62 6.20
CA TYR A 184 -12.39 4.97 5.69
C TYR A 184 -12.01 5.07 4.21
N PHE A 185 -10.82 4.61 3.81
CA PHE A 185 -10.40 4.65 2.42
C PHE A 185 -11.32 3.83 1.51
N MET A 186 -11.67 2.62 1.92
CA MET A 186 -12.55 1.78 1.12
C MET A 186 -13.98 2.34 1.00
N ARG A 187 -14.49 3.01 2.04
CA ARG A 187 -15.85 3.54 2.07
C ARG A 187 -15.96 4.91 1.39
N GLU A 188 -15.06 5.83 1.74
CA GLU A 188 -15.13 7.23 1.31
C GLU A 188 -14.57 7.45 -0.10
N TYR A 189 -13.65 6.59 -0.53
CA TYR A 189 -13.01 6.69 -1.84
C TYR A 189 -13.30 5.51 -2.76
N HIS A 190 -14.18 4.61 -2.37
CA HIS A 190 -14.59 3.42 -3.13
C HIS A 190 -13.40 2.53 -3.57
N ILE A 191 -12.32 2.49 -2.79
CA ILE A 191 -11.15 1.65 -3.07
C ILE A 191 -11.56 0.17 -3.04
N ASP A 192 -11.19 -0.59 -4.08
CA ASP A 192 -11.55 -2.00 -4.23
C ASP A 192 -10.72 -2.94 -3.34
N GLY A 193 -9.54 -2.51 -2.94
CA GLY A 193 -8.65 -3.31 -2.11
C GLY A 193 -7.46 -2.56 -1.56
N LEU A 194 -6.75 -3.23 -0.68
CA LEU A 194 -5.53 -2.72 -0.06
C LEU A 194 -4.37 -3.67 -0.32
N ARG A 195 -3.23 -3.12 -0.71
CA ARG A 195 -1.94 -3.78 -0.56
C ARG A 195 -1.35 -3.32 0.77
N VAL A 196 -1.15 -4.25 1.69
CA VAL A 196 -0.64 -3.97 3.03
C VAL A 196 0.88 -4.06 2.99
N ASP A 197 1.51 -2.92 3.22
CA ASP A 197 2.95 -2.73 3.19
C ASP A 197 3.64 -3.44 4.36
N ALA A 198 4.82 -4.00 4.09
CA ALA A 198 5.77 -4.54 5.07
C ALA A 198 5.14 -5.46 6.13
N VAL A 199 4.32 -6.43 5.70
CA VAL A 199 3.64 -7.36 6.62
C VAL A 199 4.64 -8.13 7.50
N ALA A 200 5.83 -8.45 6.99
CA ALA A 200 6.87 -9.08 7.79
C ALA A 200 7.30 -8.22 9.00
N ASN A 201 7.37 -6.90 8.86
CA ASN A 201 7.65 -5.98 9.97
C ASN A 201 6.52 -5.95 11.02
N ILE A 202 5.28 -6.23 10.59
CA ILE A 202 4.13 -6.35 11.50
C ILE A 202 4.15 -7.69 12.25
N LEU A 203 4.56 -8.77 11.57
CA LEU A 203 4.55 -10.13 12.10
C LEU A 203 5.69 -10.43 13.06
N TYR A 204 6.86 -9.78 12.88
CA TYR A 204 8.06 -10.08 13.67
C TYR A 204 8.56 -8.85 14.41
N LEU A 205 8.83 -9.02 15.70
CA LEU A 205 9.38 -7.96 16.56
C LEU A 205 10.80 -7.55 16.17
N ASP A 206 11.56 -8.49 15.60
CA ASP A 206 12.97 -8.35 15.25
C ASP A 206 13.24 -8.22 13.74
N TYR A 207 12.20 -7.95 12.93
CA TYR A 207 12.36 -7.80 11.48
C TYR A 207 13.37 -6.68 11.16
N GLU A 208 14.43 -7.03 10.42
CA GLU A 208 15.53 -6.11 10.06
C GLU A 208 16.19 -5.39 11.25
N LYS A 209 16.13 -5.97 12.45
CA LYS A 209 16.71 -5.40 13.68
C LYS A 209 17.78 -6.27 14.24
N THR A 210 18.71 -5.64 14.97
CA THR A 210 19.70 -6.38 15.77
C THR A 210 19.00 -7.17 16.86
N PRO A 211 19.28 -8.47 17.02
CA PRO A 211 18.68 -9.29 18.06
C PRO A 211 18.83 -8.69 19.47
N SER A 212 17.73 -8.66 20.22
CA SER A 212 17.68 -8.14 21.59
C SER A 212 16.65 -8.92 22.42
N PRO A 213 16.86 -9.11 23.72
CA PRO A 213 15.84 -9.69 24.60
C PRO A 213 14.52 -8.91 24.60
N ALA A 214 14.57 -7.60 24.37
CA ALA A 214 13.40 -6.74 24.26
C ALA A 214 12.50 -7.05 23.04
N LEU A 215 13.05 -7.73 22.03
CA LEU A 215 12.37 -8.18 20.81
C LEU A 215 11.81 -9.60 20.90
N LYS A 216 11.55 -10.08 22.12
CA LYS A 216 10.88 -11.34 22.39
C LYS A 216 9.46 -11.11 22.88
N ASN A 217 8.54 -11.98 22.46
CA ASN A 217 7.19 -12.00 23.00
C ASN A 217 7.15 -12.70 24.38
N GLU A 218 5.98 -12.75 24.98
CA GLU A 218 5.76 -13.36 26.31
C GLU A 218 6.07 -14.88 26.38
N TYR A 219 6.14 -15.54 25.21
CA TYR A 219 6.50 -16.96 25.09
C TYR A 219 7.96 -17.17 24.70
N GLY A 220 8.76 -16.09 24.63
CA GLY A 220 10.16 -16.13 24.22
C GLY A 220 10.40 -16.20 22.71
N GLY A 221 9.34 -16.19 21.90
CA GLY A 221 9.41 -16.15 20.44
C GLY A 221 9.66 -14.75 19.88
N ARG A 222 9.85 -14.69 18.56
CA ARG A 222 10.08 -13.44 17.82
C ARG A 222 8.80 -12.86 17.19
N GLU A 223 7.73 -13.61 17.23
CA GLU A 223 6.46 -13.24 16.63
C GLU A 223 5.81 -12.08 17.40
N ASN A 224 5.29 -11.11 16.70
CA ASN A 224 4.52 -10.00 17.25
C ASN A 224 3.05 -10.43 17.38
N ILE A 225 2.65 -10.90 18.56
CA ILE A 225 1.31 -11.42 18.81
C ILE A 225 0.23 -10.38 18.48
N GLY A 226 0.42 -9.13 18.93
CA GLY A 226 -0.52 -8.04 18.62
C GLY A 226 -0.59 -7.72 17.12
N GLY A 227 0.52 -7.86 16.39
CA GLY A 227 0.56 -7.70 14.93
C GLY A 227 -0.24 -8.79 14.20
N ILE A 228 -0.09 -10.05 14.62
CA ILE A 228 -0.85 -11.18 14.07
C ILE A 228 -2.35 -11.00 14.31
N GLU A 229 -2.74 -10.63 15.52
CA GLU A 229 -4.14 -10.38 15.88
C GLU A 229 -4.72 -9.20 15.10
N PHE A 230 -3.95 -8.11 14.95
CA PHE A 230 -4.32 -6.96 14.16
C PHE A 230 -4.62 -7.34 12.71
N LEU A 231 -3.73 -8.07 12.03
CA LEU A 231 -3.90 -8.48 10.62
C LEU A 231 -5.14 -9.36 10.45
N ARG A 232 -5.36 -10.31 11.36
CA ARG A 232 -6.57 -11.15 11.34
C ARG A 232 -7.84 -10.32 11.53
N LYS A 233 -7.85 -9.43 12.52
CA LYS A 233 -8.99 -8.56 12.82
C LYS A 233 -9.26 -7.59 11.67
N LEU A 234 -8.22 -7.00 11.07
CA LEU A 234 -8.31 -6.16 9.88
C LEU A 234 -9.05 -6.89 8.76
N ASN A 235 -8.51 -8.05 8.34
CA ASN A 235 -9.07 -8.80 7.22
C ASN A 235 -10.50 -9.28 7.49
N GLN A 236 -10.78 -9.82 8.69
CA GLN A 236 -12.13 -10.18 9.10
C GLN A 236 -13.11 -9.00 9.04
N THR A 237 -12.67 -7.82 9.47
CA THR A 237 -13.51 -6.61 9.46
C THR A 237 -13.80 -6.16 8.04
N LEU A 238 -12.79 -6.13 7.18
CA LEU A 238 -12.96 -5.70 5.78
C LEU A 238 -13.85 -6.68 4.99
N TYR A 239 -13.67 -8.00 5.15
CA TYR A 239 -14.56 -9.00 4.53
C TYR A 239 -16.00 -8.96 5.05
N ARG A 240 -16.21 -8.49 6.28
CA ARG A 240 -17.57 -8.34 6.83
C ARG A 240 -18.27 -7.09 6.30
N LEU A 241 -17.51 -6.02 5.99
CA LEU A 241 -18.07 -4.70 5.65
C LEU A 241 -18.15 -4.46 4.14
N PHE A 242 -17.33 -5.15 3.35
CA PHE A 242 -17.22 -4.94 1.92
C PHE A 242 -17.38 -6.25 1.14
N ASP A 243 -18.02 -6.16 -0.02
CA ASP A 243 -18.23 -7.30 -0.91
C ASP A 243 -16.94 -7.56 -1.72
N ASN A 244 -16.36 -8.77 -1.56
CA ASN A 244 -15.18 -9.23 -2.30
C ASN A 244 -13.99 -8.28 -2.28
N PRO A 245 -13.52 -7.76 -1.12
CA PRO A 245 -12.37 -6.87 -1.06
C PRO A 245 -11.10 -7.59 -1.54
N ILE A 246 -10.24 -6.88 -2.23
CA ILE A 246 -8.93 -7.37 -2.66
C ILE A 246 -7.92 -7.00 -1.58
N LEU A 247 -7.47 -7.98 -0.79
CA LEU A 247 -6.53 -7.77 0.31
C LEU A 247 -5.21 -8.48 0.00
N ILE A 248 -4.17 -7.71 -0.24
CA ILE A 248 -2.87 -8.20 -0.70
C ILE A 248 -1.84 -7.97 0.40
N ALA A 249 -1.09 -9.01 0.78
CA ALA A 249 0.04 -8.88 1.69
C ALA A 249 1.35 -8.68 0.93
N GLU A 250 2.09 -7.61 1.24
CA GLU A 250 3.51 -7.58 0.95
C GLU A 250 4.23 -8.28 2.11
N GLU A 251 4.41 -9.58 1.96
CA GLU A 251 4.99 -10.44 2.99
C GLU A 251 6.19 -11.20 2.40
N SER A 252 7.40 -10.78 2.76
CA SER A 252 8.67 -11.24 2.18
C SER A 252 9.30 -12.41 2.95
N SER A 253 8.69 -12.85 4.06
CA SER A 253 9.21 -13.94 4.88
C SER A 253 8.58 -15.30 4.54
N ALA A 254 8.98 -16.33 5.28
CA ALA A 254 8.41 -17.67 5.19
C ALA A 254 7.17 -17.86 6.09
N TRP A 255 6.44 -16.80 6.43
CA TRP A 255 5.24 -16.91 7.28
C TRP A 255 4.21 -17.82 6.64
N PRO A 256 3.69 -18.83 7.37
CA PRO A 256 2.73 -19.78 6.80
C PRO A 256 1.31 -19.19 6.73
N LEU A 257 0.49 -19.75 5.83
CA LEU A 257 -0.95 -19.53 5.77
C LEU A 257 -1.38 -18.06 5.59
N VAL A 258 -0.57 -17.21 4.96
CA VAL A 258 -0.87 -15.78 4.73
C VAL A 258 -2.24 -15.60 4.07
N THR A 259 -2.53 -16.40 3.04
CA THR A 259 -3.76 -16.32 2.24
C THR A 259 -4.84 -17.34 2.65
N LYS A 260 -4.68 -17.98 3.81
CA LYS A 260 -5.68 -18.90 4.32
C LYS A 260 -6.64 -18.22 5.29
N PRO A 261 -7.89 -18.71 5.40
CA PRO A 261 -8.86 -18.16 6.33
C PRO A 261 -8.37 -18.15 7.79
N THR A 262 -8.81 -17.15 8.53
CA THR A 262 -8.40 -16.97 9.93
C THR A 262 -8.84 -18.08 10.86
N TYR A 263 -9.98 -18.76 10.58
CA TYR A 263 -10.49 -19.85 11.39
C TYR A 263 -9.66 -21.15 11.31
N ILE A 264 -8.75 -21.25 10.31
CA ILE A 264 -7.76 -22.36 10.24
C ILE A 264 -6.35 -21.88 10.58
N GLY A 265 -6.22 -20.70 11.23
CA GLY A 265 -4.95 -20.16 11.67
C GLY A 265 -4.27 -19.23 10.66
N GLY A 266 -4.85 -18.96 9.50
CA GLY A 266 -4.34 -18.05 8.50
C GLY A 266 -4.46 -16.57 8.90
N LEU A 267 -3.89 -15.68 8.07
CA LEU A 267 -4.01 -14.23 8.24
C LEU A 267 -5.24 -13.64 7.54
N GLY A 268 -5.81 -14.34 6.56
CA GLY A 268 -7.05 -13.95 5.86
C GLY A 268 -6.86 -13.04 4.65
N PHE A 269 -5.65 -12.86 4.14
CA PHE A 269 -5.43 -12.11 2.90
C PHE A 269 -5.99 -12.85 1.68
N THR A 270 -6.37 -12.10 0.65
CA THR A 270 -6.77 -12.67 -0.65
C THR A 270 -5.54 -13.16 -1.40
N PHE A 271 -4.49 -12.35 -1.43
CA PHE A 271 -3.25 -12.59 -2.17
C PHE A 271 -2.02 -12.26 -1.31
N LYS A 272 -0.87 -12.74 -1.78
CA LYS A 272 0.46 -12.38 -1.30
C LYS A 272 1.33 -12.08 -2.51
N TRP A 273 2.10 -10.99 -2.49
CA TRP A 273 3.14 -10.75 -3.48
C TRP A 273 4.22 -11.82 -3.38
N ASN A 274 4.53 -12.47 -4.49
CA ASN A 274 5.56 -13.50 -4.55
C ASN A 274 6.93 -12.85 -4.83
N MET A 275 7.59 -12.37 -3.78
CA MET A 275 8.89 -11.70 -3.87
C MET A 275 9.99 -12.62 -4.42
N GLY A 276 9.94 -13.93 -4.13
CA GLY A 276 10.88 -14.92 -4.68
C GLY A 276 10.77 -14.98 -6.20
N TRP A 277 9.55 -15.15 -6.72
CA TRP A 277 9.32 -15.17 -8.17
C TRP A 277 9.75 -13.85 -8.84
N MET A 278 9.50 -12.72 -8.21
CA MET A 278 9.94 -11.40 -8.70
C MET A 278 11.46 -11.35 -8.84
N ASN A 279 12.21 -11.74 -7.79
CA ASN A 279 13.66 -11.74 -7.82
C ASN A 279 14.22 -12.67 -8.89
N ASP A 280 13.74 -13.91 -8.97
CA ASP A 280 14.15 -14.89 -9.95
C ASP A 280 13.87 -14.41 -11.38
N SER A 281 12.69 -13.81 -11.62
CA SER A 281 12.29 -13.25 -12.89
C SER A 281 13.18 -12.07 -13.33
N LEU A 282 13.52 -11.18 -12.38
CA LEU A 282 14.42 -10.06 -12.64
C LEU A 282 15.85 -10.51 -12.90
N GLU A 283 16.37 -11.50 -12.16
CA GLU A 283 17.66 -12.09 -12.42
C GLU A 283 17.70 -12.73 -13.83
N TYR A 284 16.68 -13.52 -14.15
CA TYR A 284 16.57 -14.13 -15.47
C TYR A 284 16.48 -13.07 -16.58
N ALA A 285 15.73 -11.99 -16.37
CA ALA A 285 15.61 -10.91 -17.36
C ALA A 285 16.95 -10.19 -17.64
N LYS A 286 17.82 -10.06 -16.62
CA LYS A 286 19.15 -9.44 -16.73
C LYS A 286 20.20 -10.34 -17.40
N GLU A 287 19.93 -11.65 -17.53
CA GLU A 287 20.88 -12.57 -18.15
C GLU A 287 21.10 -12.24 -19.62
N ASP A 288 22.33 -12.43 -20.10
CA ASP A 288 22.67 -12.32 -21.52
C ASP A 288 21.80 -13.28 -22.36
N PRO A 289 21.13 -12.80 -23.43
CA PRO A 289 20.27 -13.62 -24.28
C PRO A 289 20.91 -14.91 -24.77
N LEU A 290 22.25 -14.92 -25.01
CA LEU A 290 22.99 -16.10 -25.46
C LEU A 290 22.98 -17.24 -24.44
N PHE A 291 22.92 -16.91 -23.14
CA PHE A 291 22.97 -17.88 -22.04
C PHE A 291 21.60 -18.20 -21.42
N LYS A 292 20.53 -17.44 -21.74
CA LYS A 292 19.18 -17.67 -21.18
C LYS A 292 18.66 -19.09 -21.36
N LYS A 293 18.94 -19.69 -22.53
CA LYS A 293 18.51 -21.07 -22.84
C LYS A 293 19.02 -22.15 -21.88
N TRP A 294 20.05 -21.84 -21.09
CA TRP A 294 20.64 -22.78 -20.13
C TRP A 294 20.21 -22.51 -18.68
N LYS A 295 19.39 -21.49 -18.46
CA LYS A 295 19.03 -21.00 -17.11
C LYS A 295 17.55 -21.06 -16.80
N HIS A 296 16.75 -21.80 -17.56
CA HIS A 296 15.30 -21.95 -17.33
C HIS A 296 14.94 -22.73 -16.06
N ASN A 297 15.88 -23.44 -15.45
CA ASN A 297 15.65 -24.29 -14.28
C ASN A 297 16.16 -23.67 -12.97
N LYS A 298 16.41 -22.38 -12.95
CA LYS A 298 16.76 -21.65 -11.74
C LYS A 298 15.53 -21.23 -10.95
#